data_c0a6e706eec5c6feb65384819fa46d08
#
_entry.id   c0a6e706eec5c6feb65384819fa46d08
#
_cell.length_a   1.000
_cell.length_b   1.000
_cell.length_c   1.000
_cell.angle_alpha   90.00
_cell.angle_beta   90.00
_cell.angle_gamma   90.00
#
_symmetry.space_group_name_H-M   'P 1'
#
loop_
_entity.id
_entity.type
_entity.pdbx_description
1 polymer ?
#
loop_
_entity_poly.entity_id
_entity_poly.type
_entity_poly.pdbx_seq_one_letter_code
_entity_poly.pdbx_strand_id
1 'polypeptide(L)'
;MTQEQKDLLIADLFGRLPYGVKCSFGVDDAIYIIEGINPNCCGASEIQATHIKSSINGDFKINSCKPYLYPLSSMTEEQKKELEDIWNNDMSNAIDFSIQGNEVKSNLCQLNAAKNVIKWLDKNMFDYHDLITLGL
;
A
#
# COMPACT_ATOMS: atom_id res chain seq x y z
N MET A 1 -15.22 12.75 1.74
CA MET A 1 -14.61 11.67 0.92
C MET A 1 -15.66 11.14 -0.05
N THR A 2 -15.38 11.12 -1.36
CA THR A 2 -16.24 10.51 -2.38
C THR A 2 -16.19 8.99 -2.33
N GLN A 3 -17.09 8.29 -3.04
CA GLN A 3 -17.07 6.81 -3.08
C GLN A 3 -15.77 6.31 -3.76
N GLU A 4 -15.34 6.94 -4.85
CA GLU A 4 -14.09 6.60 -5.54
C GLU A 4 -12.86 6.76 -4.63
N GLN A 5 -12.81 7.83 -3.83
CA GLN A 5 -11.75 8.03 -2.85
C GLN A 5 -11.75 6.96 -1.76
N LYS A 6 -12.92 6.49 -1.33
CA LYS A 6 -13.04 5.39 -0.36
C LYS A 6 -12.53 4.09 -0.94
N ASP A 7 -12.93 3.79 -2.17
CA ASP A 7 -12.54 2.56 -2.85
C ASP A 7 -11.01 2.53 -3.08
N LEU A 8 -10.43 3.67 -3.46
CA LEU A 8 -8.98 3.83 -3.60
C LEU A 8 -8.27 3.63 -2.26
N LEU A 9 -8.73 4.28 -1.19
CA LEU A 9 -8.15 4.14 0.15
C LEU A 9 -8.25 2.69 0.64
N ILE A 10 -9.40 2.03 0.45
CA ILE A 10 -9.58 0.62 0.82
C ILE A 10 -8.61 -0.27 0.06
N ALA A 11 -8.47 -0.08 -1.26
CA ALA A 11 -7.55 -0.87 -2.08
C ALA A 11 -6.09 -0.70 -1.64
N ASP A 12 -5.66 0.54 -1.37
CA ASP A 12 -4.32 0.85 -0.86
C ASP A 12 -4.07 0.19 0.50
N LEU A 13 -5.00 0.34 1.44
CA LEU A 13 -4.88 -0.25 2.77
C LEU A 13 -4.81 -1.78 2.73
N PHE A 14 -5.57 -2.45 1.85
CA PHE A 14 -5.50 -3.91 1.71
C PHE A 14 -4.10 -4.39 1.28
N GLY A 15 -3.44 -3.68 0.37
CA GLY A 15 -2.07 -4.00 -0.03
C GLY A 15 -1.07 -3.90 1.12
N ARG A 16 -1.30 -2.96 2.03
CA ARG A 16 -0.39 -2.63 3.14
C ARG A 16 -0.69 -3.36 4.46
N LEU A 17 -1.86 -3.96 4.63
CA LEU A 17 -2.25 -4.65 5.88
C LEU A 17 -1.17 -5.60 6.43
N PRO A 18 -0.51 -6.43 5.60
CA PRO A 18 0.52 -7.37 6.09
C PRO A 18 1.74 -6.69 6.72
N TYR A 19 1.91 -5.38 6.48
CA TYR A 19 3.10 -4.62 6.91
C TYR A 19 2.82 -3.69 8.11
N GLY A 20 1.61 -3.72 8.67
CA GLY A 20 1.26 -2.96 9.88
C GLY A 20 1.07 -1.47 9.64
N VAL A 21 0.04 -1.11 8.89
CA VAL A 21 -0.28 0.29 8.57
C VAL A 21 -0.62 1.08 9.82
N LYS A 22 0.10 2.17 10.05
CA LYS A 22 -0.23 3.16 11.08
C LYS A 22 -1.20 4.19 10.52
N CYS A 23 -2.17 4.60 11.33
CA CYS A 23 -3.15 5.62 10.96
C CYS A 23 -3.60 6.45 12.15
N SER A 24 -4.27 7.57 11.86
CA SER A 24 -5.08 8.32 12.82
C SER A 24 -6.54 8.37 12.36
N PHE A 25 -7.46 8.61 13.30
CA PHE A 25 -8.89 8.73 13.02
C PHE A 25 -9.46 10.11 13.38
N GLY A 26 -8.60 11.11 13.54
CA GLY A 26 -9.01 12.50 13.82
C GLY A 26 -9.55 12.76 15.22
N VAL A 27 -9.46 11.78 16.11
CA VAL A 27 -9.82 11.89 17.53
C VAL A 27 -8.52 11.79 18.31
N ASP A 28 -7.97 12.91 18.71
CA ASP A 28 -6.66 13.03 19.36
C ASP A 28 -5.48 12.71 18.44
N ASP A 29 -4.24 12.99 18.87
CA ASP A 29 -2.99 12.59 18.22
C ASP A 29 -2.69 11.07 18.42
N ALA A 30 -3.73 10.28 18.56
CA ALA A 30 -3.62 8.85 18.81
C ALA A 30 -3.27 8.10 17.53
N ILE A 31 -2.25 7.24 17.63
CA ILE A 31 -1.78 6.40 16.53
C ILE A 31 -2.31 4.98 16.74
N TYR A 32 -2.88 4.43 15.69
CA TYR A 32 -3.44 3.09 15.63
C TYR A 32 -2.71 2.25 14.59
N ILE A 33 -2.73 0.94 14.76
CA ILE A 33 -2.34 -0.04 13.73
C ILE A 33 -3.62 -0.65 13.19
N ILE A 34 -3.77 -0.66 11.88
CA ILE A 34 -4.91 -1.29 11.21
C ILE A 34 -4.69 -2.80 11.22
N GLU A 35 -5.69 -3.54 11.71
CA GLU A 35 -5.68 -5.00 11.77
C GLU A 35 -6.62 -5.64 10.75
N GLY A 36 -7.66 -4.92 10.34
CA GLY A 36 -8.64 -5.42 9.40
C GLY A 36 -9.48 -4.31 8.77
N ILE A 37 -10.07 -4.63 7.62
CA ILE A 37 -10.99 -3.75 6.91
C ILE A 37 -12.23 -4.56 6.57
N ASN A 38 -13.39 -4.03 6.94
CA ASN A 38 -14.69 -4.62 6.68
C ASN A 38 -15.40 -3.79 5.61
N PRO A 39 -15.33 -4.15 4.32
CA PRO A 39 -15.76 -3.26 3.25
C PRO A 39 -17.28 -3.06 3.14
N ASN A 40 -18.10 -3.81 3.88
CA ASN A 40 -19.57 -3.74 3.72
C ASN A 40 -20.37 -4.16 4.95
N CYS A 41 -20.00 -3.73 6.13
CA CYS A 41 -20.90 -3.90 7.26
C CYS A 41 -21.97 -2.82 7.25
N CYS A 42 -23.21 -3.17 6.88
CA CYS A 42 -24.39 -2.30 6.97
C CYS A 42 -24.29 -0.96 6.17
N GLY A 43 -23.63 -0.97 5.02
CA GLY A 43 -23.54 0.23 4.14
C GLY A 43 -22.43 1.22 4.49
N ALA A 44 -21.58 0.92 5.45
CA ALA A 44 -20.39 1.70 5.76
C ALA A 44 -19.16 0.77 5.87
N SER A 45 -18.05 1.14 5.24
CA SER A 45 -16.79 0.42 5.42
C SER A 45 -16.19 0.78 6.78
N GLU A 46 -15.86 -0.23 7.58
CA GLU A 46 -15.26 -0.10 8.90
C GLU A 46 -13.83 -0.62 8.91
N ILE A 47 -13.00 0.04 9.69
CA ILE A 47 -11.60 -0.34 9.93
C ILE A 47 -11.48 -0.79 11.37
N GLN A 48 -10.98 -2.01 11.55
CA GLN A 48 -10.57 -2.50 12.85
C GLN A 48 -9.13 -2.07 13.11
N ALA A 49 -8.90 -1.36 14.20
CA ALA A 49 -7.57 -0.87 14.53
C ALA A 49 -7.31 -0.89 16.02
N THR A 50 -6.04 -1.11 16.38
CA THR A 50 -5.57 -1.17 17.77
C THR A 50 -4.73 0.06 18.10
N HIS A 51 -5.06 0.74 19.18
CA HIS A 51 -4.29 1.87 19.67
C HIS A 51 -2.92 1.42 20.19
N ILE A 52 -1.83 2.01 19.67
CA ILE A 52 -0.45 1.54 19.92
C ILE A 52 -0.07 1.57 21.42
N LYS A 53 -0.52 2.58 22.15
CA LYS A 53 -0.10 2.74 23.57
C LYS A 53 -0.95 1.96 24.57
N SER A 54 -2.26 1.80 24.30
CA SER A 54 -3.18 1.19 25.25
C SER A 54 -3.62 -0.22 24.89
N SER A 55 -3.28 -0.67 23.69
CA SER A 55 -3.73 -1.96 23.13
C SER A 55 -5.26 -2.12 23.11
N ILE A 56 -5.99 -1.00 23.07
CA ILE A 56 -7.45 -1.01 22.98
C ILE A 56 -7.82 -1.08 21.50
N ASN A 57 -8.63 -2.08 21.16
CA ASN A 57 -9.17 -2.27 19.82
C ASN A 57 -10.44 -1.44 19.65
N GLY A 58 -10.66 -0.94 18.43
CA GLY A 58 -11.87 -0.21 18.07
C GLY A 58 -12.21 -0.37 16.60
N ASP A 59 -13.49 -0.13 16.30
CA ASP A 59 -14.01 -0.08 14.94
C ASP A 59 -14.20 1.39 14.55
N PHE A 60 -13.62 1.78 13.42
CA PHE A 60 -13.61 3.16 12.96
C PHE A 60 -14.16 3.25 11.55
N LYS A 61 -14.83 4.36 11.24
CA LYS A 61 -15.31 4.61 9.88
C LYS A 61 -14.15 4.93 8.93
N ILE A 62 -14.17 4.38 7.73
CA ILE A 62 -13.16 4.63 6.70
C ILE A 62 -12.98 6.12 6.41
N ASN A 63 -14.04 6.92 6.49
CA ASN A 63 -14.01 8.36 6.22
C ASN A 63 -13.12 9.17 7.17
N SER A 64 -12.83 8.64 8.35
CA SER A 64 -11.95 9.29 9.34
C SER A 64 -10.53 8.73 9.34
N CYS A 65 -10.26 7.69 8.55
CA CYS A 65 -8.94 7.09 8.47
C CYS A 65 -7.97 7.97 7.70
N LYS A 66 -6.83 8.26 8.31
CA LYS A 66 -5.69 8.95 7.69
C LYS A 66 -4.45 8.08 7.89
N PRO A 67 -4.03 7.31 6.88
CA PRO A 67 -2.83 6.50 6.97
C PRO A 67 -1.58 7.39 6.99
N TYR A 68 -0.57 6.96 7.74
CA TYR A 68 0.75 7.62 7.73
C TYR A 68 1.58 7.05 6.59
N LEU A 69 1.64 7.79 5.48
CA LEU A 69 2.37 7.44 4.27
C LEU A 69 3.53 8.41 4.02
N TYR A 70 4.52 7.97 3.29
CA TYR A 70 5.63 8.79 2.82
C TYR A 70 5.43 9.17 1.35
N PRO A 71 5.56 10.44 0.94
CA PRO A 71 5.51 10.80 -0.47
C PRO A 71 6.69 10.17 -1.21
N LEU A 72 6.50 9.77 -2.47
CA LEU A 72 7.57 9.20 -3.30
C LEU A 72 8.80 10.11 -3.39
N SER A 73 8.59 11.42 -3.35
CA SER A 73 9.66 12.43 -3.36
C SER A 73 10.59 12.39 -2.13
N SER A 74 10.17 11.74 -1.04
CA SER A 74 10.99 11.57 0.18
C SER A 74 11.91 10.34 0.14
N MET A 75 11.85 9.55 -0.95
CA MET A 75 12.68 8.36 -1.11
C MET A 75 14.17 8.72 -1.15
N THR A 76 14.97 8.04 -0.34
CA THR A 76 16.43 8.20 -0.35
C THR A 76 17.05 7.58 -1.60
N GLU A 77 18.31 7.94 -1.90
CA GLU A 77 19.03 7.37 -3.05
C GLU A 77 19.28 5.85 -2.87
N GLU A 78 19.49 5.38 -1.64
CA GLU A 78 19.61 3.95 -1.33
C GLU A 78 18.29 3.23 -1.62
N GLN A 79 17.16 3.82 -1.23
CA GLN A 79 15.82 3.27 -1.49
C GLN A 79 15.49 3.23 -2.98
N LYS A 80 15.86 4.27 -3.73
CA LYS A 80 15.69 4.30 -5.19
C LYS A 80 16.50 3.20 -5.86
N LYS A 81 17.75 3.02 -5.42
CA LYS A 81 18.62 1.97 -5.94
C LYS A 81 18.07 0.57 -5.63
N GLU A 82 17.59 0.34 -4.40
CA GLU A 82 16.95 -0.92 -4.02
C GLU A 82 15.76 -1.23 -4.92
N LEU A 83 14.93 -0.22 -5.21
CA LEU A 83 13.78 -0.35 -6.09
C LEU A 83 14.18 -0.68 -7.53
N GLU A 84 15.21 0.00 -8.04
CA GLU A 84 15.79 -0.29 -9.37
C GLU A 84 16.36 -1.71 -9.45
N ASP A 85 17.06 -2.16 -8.41
CA ASP A 85 17.61 -3.52 -8.36
C ASP A 85 16.51 -4.58 -8.37
N ILE A 86 15.39 -4.36 -7.66
CA ILE A 86 14.21 -5.25 -7.70
C ILE A 86 13.65 -5.34 -9.13
N TRP A 87 13.46 -4.19 -9.77
CA TRP A 87 12.95 -4.12 -11.14
C TRP A 87 13.88 -4.82 -12.14
N ASN A 88 15.17 -4.49 -12.11
CA ASN A 88 16.16 -4.98 -13.06
C ASN A 88 16.41 -6.49 -12.94
N ASN A 89 16.37 -7.02 -11.72
CA ASN A 89 16.55 -8.45 -11.48
C ASN A 89 15.45 -9.28 -12.14
N ASP A 90 14.20 -8.86 -12.01
CA ASP A 90 13.08 -9.57 -12.66
C ASP A 90 13.02 -9.31 -14.17
N MET A 91 13.39 -8.11 -14.63
CA MET A 91 13.41 -7.74 -16.04
C MET A 91 14.52 -8.45 -16.82
N SER A 92 15.66 -8.77 -16.23
CA SER A 92 16.71 -9.57 -16.87
C SER A 92 16.18 -10.92 -17.33
N ASN A 93 15.40 -11.59 -16.49
CA ASN A 93 14.76 -12.86 -16.85
C ASN A 93 13.73 -12.69 -17.99
N ALA A 94 12.99 -11.59 -18.02
CA ALA A 94 12.03 -11.30 -19.08
C ALA A 94 12.72 -11.14 -20.45
N ILE A 95 13.86 -10.47 -20.50
CA ILE A 95 14.68 -10.29 -21.71
C ILE A 95 15.20 -11.64 -22.20
N ASP A 96 15.74 -12.48 -21.32
CA ASP A 96 16.26 -13.80 -21.67
C ASP A 96 15.16 -14.69 -22.30
N PHE A 97 13.96 -14.70 -21.73
CA PHE A 97 12.83 -15.45 -22.28
C PHE A 97 12.33 -14.89 -23.62
N SER A 98 12.38 -13.58 -23.81
CA SER A 98 12.01 -12.93 -25.06
C SER A 98 12.99 -13.31 -26.19
N ILE A 99 14.30 -13.31 -25.91
CA ILE A 99 15.33 -13.75 -26.85
C ILE A 99 15.14 -15.23 -27.28
N GLN A 100 14.67 -16.06 -26.35
CA GLN A 100 14.37 -17.48 -26.61
C GLN A 100 13.02 -17.69 -27.33
N GLY A 101 12.29 -16.62 -27.65
CA GLY A 101 10.98 -16.70 -28.32
C GLY A 101 9.83 -17.13 -27.37
N ASN A 102 10.01 -17.04 -26.09
CA ASN A 102 8.98 -17.41 -25.10
C ASN A 102 8.26 -16.17 -24.53
N GLU A 103 7.38 -15.58 -25.32
CA GLU A 103 6.64 -14.36 -24.95
C GLU A 103 5.79 -14.51 -23.70
N VAL A 104 5.16 -15.67 -23.47
CA VAL A 104 4.32 -15.89 -22.28
C VAL A 104 5.15 -15.80 -20.99
N LYS A 105 6.31 -16.43 -20.95
CA LYS A 105 7.22 -16.34 -19.79
C LYS A 105 7.78 -14.94 -19.62
N SER A 106 8.13 -14.26 -20.72
CA SER A 106 8.58 -12.87 -20.68
C SER A 106 7.53 -11.96 -20.06
N ASN A 107 6.28 -12.05 -20.47
CA ASN A 107 5.17 -11.25 -19.91
C ASN A 107 4.92 -11.56 -18.43
N LEU A 108 5.03 -12.82 -18.01
CA LEU A 108 4.92 -13.19 -16.59
C LEU A 108 6.05 -12.61 -15.75
N CYS A 109 7.27 -12.56 -16.26
CA CYS A 109 8.39 -11.91 -15.54
C CYS A 109 8.18 -10.40 -15.38
N GLN A 110 7.67 -9.72 -16.42
CA GLN A 110 7.33 -8.30 -16.34
C GLN A 110 6.23 -8.02 -15.29
N LEU A 111 5.18 -8.85 -15.26
CA LEU A 111 4.14 -8.78 -14.25
C LEU A 111 4.68 -9.03 -12.82
N ASN A 112 5.62 -9.96 -12.68
CA ASN A 112 6.26 -10.22 -11.38
C ASN A 112 7.14 -9.04 -10.94
N ALA A 113 7.88 -8.41 -11.86
CA ALA A 113 8.65 -7.21 -11.57
C ALA A 113 7.76 -6.10 -11.03
N ALA A 114 6.66 -5.78 -11.72
CA ALA A 114 5.69 -4.78 -11.28
C ALA A 114 5.09 -5.12 -9.91
N LYS A 115 4.71 -6.38 -9.69
CA LYS A 115 4.18 -6.86 -8.41
C LYS A 115 5.18 -6.72 -7.25
N ASN A 116 6.45 -7.02 -7.49
CA ASN A 116 7.49 -6.92 -6.46
C ASN A 116 7.81 -5.47 -6.13
N VAL A 117 7.79 -4.58 -7.12
CA VAL A 117 7.89 -3.12 -6.92
C VAL A 117 6.74 -2.62 -6.04
N ILE A 118 5.48 -2.97 -6.36
CA ILE A 118 4.31 -2.58 -5.57
C ILE A 118 4.42 -3.09 -4.14
N LYS A 119 4.79 -4.35 -3.93
CA LYS A 119 4.99 -4.92 -2.60
C LYS A 119 6.06 -4.17 -1.80
N TRP A 120 7.13 -3.75 -2.46
CA TRP A 120 8.18 -2.97 -1.81
C TRP A 120 7.68 -1.59 -1.39
N LEU A 121 6.93 -0.90 -2.25
CA LEU A 121 6.30 0.39 -1.96
C LEU A 121 5.31 0.29 -0.79
N ASP A 122 4.46 -0.74 -0.77
CA ASP A 122 3.52 -1.02 0.32
C ASP A 122 4.25 -1.25 1.65
N LYS A 123 5.28 -2.11 1.64
CA LYS A 123 6.08 -2.42 2.82
C LYS A 123 6.77 -1.19 3.41
N ASN A 124 7.24 -0.29 2.55
CA ASN A 124 7.93 0.93 2.96
C ASN A 124 6.98 2.13 3.11
N MET A 125 5.67 1.91 3.01
CA MET A 125 4.61 2.91 3.21
C MET A 125 4.71 4.12 2.26
N PHE A 126 5.21 3.95 1.03
CA PHE A 126 5.24 5.01 0.04
C PHE A 126 3.87 5.22 -0.61
N ASP A 127 3.46 6.48 -0.71
CA ASP A 127 2.19 6.89 -1.34
C ASP A 127 2.34 6.93 -2.87
N TYR A 128 2.06 5.82 -3.51
CA TYR A 128 2.05 5.71 -4.98
C TYR A 128 0.65 5.86 -5.59
N HIS A 129 -0.39 6.03 -4.75
CA HIS A 129 -1.77 6.31 -5.15
C HIS A 129 -2.18 7.77 -4.97
N ASP A 130 -1.23 8.67 -4.63
CA ASP A 130 -1.47 10.09 -4.39
C ASP A 130 -2.50 10.40 -3.28
N LEU A 131 -2.64 9.51 -2.29
CA LEU A 131 -3.59 9.67 -1.18
C LEU A 131 -3.32 10.94 -0.38
N ILE A 132 -2.04 11.28 -0.17
CA ILE A 132 -1.63 12.52 0.51
C ILE A 132 -2.15 13.75 -0.23
N THR A 133 -2.03 13.78 -1.56
CA THR A 133 -2.52 14.88 -2.41
C THR A 133 -4.04 14.97 -2.40
N LEU A 134 -4.72 13.83 -2.27
CA LEU A 134 -6.18 13.76 -2.16
C LEU A 134 -6.69 14.12 -0.75
N GLY A 135 -5.79 14.32 0.23
CA GLY A 135 -6.13 14.64 1.62
C GLY A 135 -6.70 13.45 2.41
N LEU A 136 -6.35 12.24 2.00
CA LEU A 136 -6.79 10.96 2.59
C LEU A 136 -5.77 10.41 3.58
#